data_6ad4d510263522c5e60e855e75107f8b
#
_entry.id   6ad4d510263522c5e60e855e75107f8b
#
_cell.length_a   1.000
_cell.length_b   1.000
_cell.length_c   1.000
_cell.angle_alpha   90.00
_cell.angle_beta   90.00
_cell.angle_gamma   90.00
#
_symmetry.space_group_name_H-M   'P 1'
#
loop_
_entity.id
_entity.type
_entity.pdbx_description
1 polymer ?
#
loop_
_entity_poly.entity_id
_entity_poly.type
_entity_poly.pdbx_seq_one_letter_code
_entity_poly.pdbx_strand_id
1 'polypeptide(L)'
;LLDGISGSDMKIIDFIVYGDDSTYENVDKLVNDERVKNADIIFGVGGGRAVDTTKVVADKLDKPLFTFPTLGSNCAAVTAICVMYNEDHTFKEYYYLEGPADHTFIDTQIIAESPEDLFWAGIGDALSKECEAVYSSKGVNLAHTPLMGVGVSKICTEPLIKYGKKALEDCKNN
;
A
#
# COMPACT_ATOMS: atom_id res chain seq x y z
N LEU A 1 2.07 -7.85 15.16
CA LEU A 1 2.86 -8.55 14.16
C LEU A 1 3.75 -9.64 14.79
N LEU A 2 4.61 -9.29 15.76
CA LEU A 2 5.55 -10.24 16.39
C LEU A 2 4.81 -11.41 17.06
N ASP A 3 3.73 -11.14 17.76
CA ASP A 3 2.92 -12.18 18.40
C ASP A 3 2.30 -13.14 17.38
N GLY A 4 1.92 -12.64 16.21
CA GLY A 4 1.32 -13.43 15.14
C GLY A 4 2.27 -14.41 14.47
N ILE A 5 3.59 -14.17 14.51
CA ILE A 5 4.60 -15.09 13.98
C ILE A 5 5.25 -15.97 15.07
N SER A 6 4.93 -15.73 16.34
CA SER A 6 5.42 -16.55 17.44
C SER A 6 4.84 -17.97 17.30
N GLY A 7 5.71 -18.96 17.19
CA GLY A 7 5.32 -20.36 16.94
C GLY A 7 5.40 -20.79 15.46
N SER A 8 5.74 -19.88 14.55
CA SER A 8 6.20 -20.25 13.20
C SER A 8 7.73 -20.46 13.17
N ASP A 9 8.22 -21.06 12.09
CA ASP A 9 9.67 -21.19 11.85
C ASP A 9 10.30 -19.87 11.33
N MET A 10 9.52 -18.78 11.23
CA MET A 10 10.02 -17.48 10.79
C MET A 10 10.81 -16.79 11.89
N LYS A 11 11.91 -16.17 11.51
CA LYS A 11 12.76 -15.38 12.39
C LYS A 11 12.88 -13.96 11.85
N ILE A 12 12.48 -12.98 12.66
CA ILE A 12 12.78 -11.58 12.35
C ILE A 12 14.27 -11.33 12.50
N ILE A 13 14.91 -10.90 11.42
CA ILE A 13 16.35 -10.59 11.41
C ILE A 13 16.56 -9.20 12.02
N ASP A 14 15.80 -8.20 11.56
CA ASP A 14 15.92 -6.83 12.04
C ASP A 14 14.70 -5.98 11.64
N PHE A 15 14.59 -4.79 12.24
CA PHE A 15 13.67 -3.73 11.88
C PHE A 15 14.45 -2.55 11.32
N ILE A 16 14.18 -2.21 10.07
CA ILE A 16 14.91 -1.16 9.34
C ILE A 16 13.94 -0.06 8.94
N VAL A 17 14.26 1.17 9.26
CA VAL A 17 13.48 2.33 8.83
C VAL A 17 13.72 2.57 7.34
N TYR A 18 12.64 2.64 6.56
CA TYR A 18 12.69 2.76 5.10
C TYR A 18 13.25 4.11 4.62
N GLY A 19 13.20 5.12 5.47
CA GLY A 19 13.54 6.51 5.16
C GLY A 19 12.36 7.44 5.49
N ASP A 20 12.29 8.55 4.82
CA ASP A 20 11.27 9.59 4.99
C ASP A 20 10.25 9.66 3.83
N ASP A 21 10.65 9.21 2.65
CA ASP A 21 9.80 9.18 1.47
C ASP A 21 10.14 8.00 0.54
N SER A 22 9.26 7.71 -0.42
CA SER A 22 9.47 6.69 -1.45
C SER A 22 10.37 7.23 -2.56
N THR A 23 11.67 7.30 -2.27
CA THR A 23 12.72 7.79 -3.17
C THR A 23 13.65 6.65 -3.59
N TYR A 24 14.31 6.79 -4.76
CA TYR A 24 15.31 5.81 -5.18
C TYR A 24 16.52 5.79 -4.27
N GLU A 25 16.87 6.93 -3.67
CA GLU A 25 17.95 7.06 -2.70
C GLU A 25 17.69 6.18 -1.47
N ASN A 26 16.47 6.17 -0.95
CA ASN A 26 16.07 5.32 0.16
C ASN A 26 16.00 3.84 -0.26
N VAL A 27 15.47 3.56 -1.45
CA VAL A 27 15.49 2.21 -2.04
C VAL A 27 16.92 1.68 -2.15
N ASP A 28 17.84 2.47 -2.71
CA ASP A 28 19.23 2.05 -2.93
C ASP A 28 19.98 1.83 -1.61
N LYS A 29 19.70 2.62 -0.56
CA LYS A 29 20.22 2.36 0.79
C LYS A 29 19.78 0.99 1.30
N LEU A 30 18.49 0.65 1.15
CA LEU A 30 17.94 -0.62 1.62
C LEU A 30 18.43 -1.80 0.80
N VAL A 31 18.48 -1.67 -0.52
CA VAL A 31 19.00 -2.72 -1.43
C VAL A 31 20.48 -3.04 -1.13
N ASN A 32 21.25 -2.05 -0.67
CA ASN A 32 22.65 -2.25 -0.32
C ASN A 32 22.89 -2.67 1.13
N ASP A 33 21.86 -2.71 1.98
CA ASP A 33 21.99 -3.17 3.37
C ASP A 33 22.10 -4.71 3.42
N GLU A 34 23.16 -5.20 4.05
CA GLU A 34 23.43 -6.64 4.15
C GLU A 34 22.33 -7.40 4.90
N ARG A 35 21.63 -6.76 5.85
CA ARG A 35 20.51 -7.36 6.58
C ARG A 35 19.33 -7.61 5.64
N VAL A 36 19.06 -6.67 4.73
CA VAL A 36 18.00 -6.80 3.71
C VAL A 36 18.39 -7.83 2.67
N LYS A 37 19.65 -7.82 2.21
CA LYS A 37 20.16 -8.82 1.25
C LYS A 37 20.08 -10.25 1.79
N ASN A 38 20.33 -10.44 3.08
CA ASN A 38 20.33 -11.75 3.72
C ASN A 38 18.95 -12.22 4.21
N ALA A 39 17.91 -11.38 4.12
CA ALA A 39 16.55 -11.78 4.44
C ALA A 39 15.97 -12.66 3.32
N ASP A 40 15.23 -13.69 3.67
CA ASP A 40 14.52 -14.54 2.70
C ASP A 40 13.20 -13.90 2.25
N ILE A 41 12.60 -13.07 3.10
CA ILE A 41 11.30 -12.40 2.86
C ILE A 41 11.40 -10.96 3.37
N ILE A 42 10.77 -10.03 2.68
CA ILE A 42 10.66 -8.63 3.10
C ILE A 42 9.25 -8.37 3.62
N PHE A 43 9.17 -7.75 4.80
CA PHE A 43 7.92 -7.27 5.37
C PHE A 43 7.84 -5.75 5.22
N GLY A 44 6.91 -5.28 4.41
CA GLY A 44 6.60 -3.86 4.23
C GLY A 44 5.52 -3.41 5.21
N VAL A 45 5.93 -2.76 6.31
CA VAL A 45 5.03 -2.32 7.38
C VAL A 45 4.91 -0.80 7.39
N GLY A 46 3.72 -0.26 7.21
CA GLY A 46 3.52 1.20 7.27
C GLY A 46 2.43 1.74 6.35
N GLY A 47 2.47 3.04 6.12
CA GLY A 47 1.62 3.72 5.15
C GLY A 47 2.13 3.57 3.70
N GLY A 48 1.45 4.22 2.76
CA GLY A 48 1.73 4.07 1.32
C GLY A 48 3.19 4.27 0.93
N ARG A 49 3.87 5.29 1.45
CA ARG A 49 5.29 5.56 1.13
C ARG A 49 6.22 4.46 1.60
N ALA A 50 6.03 3.94 2.81
CA ALA A 50 6.80 2.82 3.33
C ALA A 50 6.57 1.55 2.49
N VAL A 51 5.32 1.28 2.16
CA VAL A 51 4.94 0.13 1.34
C VAL A 51 5.50 0.26 -0.07
N ASP A 52 5.39 1.41 -0.72
CA ASP A 52 5.91 1.62 -2.07
C ASP A 52 7.44 1.47 -2.10
N THR A 53 8.16 2.02 -1.11
CA THR A 53 9.61 1.81 -1.00
C THR A 53 9.96 0.33 -0.87
N THR A 54 9.26 -0.41 0.01
CA THR A 54 9.55 -1.84 0.23
C THR A 54 9.16 -2.71 -0.95
N LYS A 55 8.14 -2.36 -1.72
CA LYS A 55 7.79 -3.02 -2.98
C LYS A 55 8.94 -2.94 -3.98
N VAL A 56 9.50 -1.74 -4.18
CA VAL A 56 10.63 -1.55 -5.10
C VAL A 56 11.89 -2.27 -4.62
N VAL A 57 12.14 -2.28 -3.29
CA VAL A 57 13.27 -3.03 -2.71
C VAL A 57 13.12 -4.52 -2.95
N ALA A 58 11.94 -5.09 -2.70
CA ALA A 58 11.67 -6.51 -2.90
C ALA A 58 11.83 -6.91 -4.36
N ASP A 59 11.30 -6.12 -5.28
CA ASP A 59 11.44 -6.33 -6.73
C ASP A 59 12.90 -6.30 -7.19
N LYS A 60 13.67 -5.27 -6.77
CA LYS A 60 15.11 -5.18 -7.11
C LYS A 60 15.95 -6.33 -6.57
N LEU A 61 15.54 -6.94 -5.47
CA LEU A 61 16.25 -8.07 -4.84
C LEU A 61 15.66 -9.44 -5.21
N ASP A 62 14.61 -9.47 -6.00
CA ASP A 62 13.86 -10.68 -6.37
C ASP A 62 13.45 -11.49 -5.13
N LYS A 63 12.80 -10.81 -4.15
CA LYS A 63 12.39 -11.40 -2.87
C LYS A 63 10.89 -11.38 -2.68
N PRO A 64 10.33 -12.41 -2.05
CA PRO A 64 8.94 -12.39 -1.61
C PRO A 64 8.65 -11.18 -0.70
N LEU A 65 7.49 -10.56 -0.91
CA LEU A 65 7.04 -9.39 -0.18
C LEU A 65 5.70 -9.63 0.50
N PHE A 66 5.67 -9.39 1.80
CA PHE A 66 4.42 -9.34 2.58
C PHE A 66 4.18 -7.91 3.05
N THR A 67 2.99 -7.38 2.80
CA THR A 67 2.62 -6.02 3.20
C THR A 67 1.69 -5.99 4.39
N PHE A 68 1.93 -5.04 5.28
CA PHE A 68 1.16 -4.78 6.50
C PHE A 68 0.81 -3.29 6.57
N PRO A 69 -0.28 -2.86 5.91
CA PRO A 69 -0.66 -1.46 5.95
C PRO A 69 -1.09 -1.06 7.37
N THR A 70 -0.59 0.06 7.85
CA THR A 70 -0.94 0.64 9.16
C THR A 70 -1.93 1.78 9.04
N LEU A 71 -2.32 2.14 7.82
CA LEU A 71 -3.24 3.22 7.49
C LEU A 71 -4.24 2.75 6.44
N GLY A 72 -5.48 3.17 6.57
CA GLY A 72 -6.51 2.98 5.56
C GLY A 72 -6.58 4.13 4.53
N SER A 73 -5.48 4.85 4.29
CA SER A 73 -5.47 6.07 3.48
C SER A 73 -5.37 5.87 1.97
N ASN A 74 -4.96 4.70 1.52
CA ASN A 74 -4.80 4.36 0.10
C ASN A 74 -4.69 2.84 -0.12
N CYS A 75 -4.57 2.43 -1.38
CA CYS A 75 -4.52 1.02 -1.79
C CYS A 75 -3.09 0.50 -2.08
N ALA A 76 -2.02 1.20 -1.70
CA ALA A 76 -0.64 0.85 -2.06
C ALA A 76 -0.26 -0.59 -1.68
N ALA A 77 -0.77 -1.09 -0.54
CA ALA A 77 -0.44 -2.43 -0.05
C ALA A 77 -0.92 -3.59 -0.96
N VAL A 78 -1.92 -3.35 -1.81
CA VAL A 78 -2.55 -4.38 -2.65
C VAL A 78 -2.38 -4.13 -4.16
N THR A 79 -1.57 -3.13 -4.55
CA THR A 79 -1.39 -2.74 -5.95
C THR A 79 0.00 -3.07 -6.46
N ALA A 80 0.10 -3.30 -7.78
CA ALA A 80 1.37 -3.54 -8.50
C ALA A 80 2.00 -2.23 -9.03
N ILE A 81 1.70 -1.10 -8.41
CA ILE A 81 2.21 0.22 -8.78
C ILE A 81 2.76 0.93 -7.54
N CYS A 82 3.90 1.60 -7.68
CA CYS A 82 4.48 2.43 -6.64
C CYS A 82 4.59 3.87 -7.14
N VAL A 83 4.38 4.81 -6.23
CA VAL A 83 4.60 6.23 -6.51
C VAL A 83 5.99 6.60 -6.00
N MET A 84 6.87 7.01 -6.92
CA MET A 84 8.22 7.43 -6.59
C MET A 84 8.32 8.95 -6.58
N TYR A 85 9.09 9.45 -5.63
CA TYR A 85 9.30 10.88 -5.40
C TYR A 85 10.77 11.26 -5.57
N ASN A 86 11.01 12.54 -5.83
CA ASN A 86 12.34 13.15 -5.71
C ASN A 86 12.64 13.48 -4.24
N GLU A 87 13.91 13.78 -3.92
CA GLU A 87 14.31 14.16 -2.55
C GLU A 87 13.62 15.45 -2.04
N ASP A 88 13.12 16.28 -2.94
CA ASP A 88 12.31 17.48 -2.61
C ASP A 88 10.82 17.19 -2.44
N HIS A 89 10.44 15.90 -2.35
CA HIS A 89 9.07 15.41 -2.23
C HIS A 89 8.15 15.67 -3.43
N THR A 90 8.67 16.12 -4.55
CA THR A 90 7.89 16.25 -5.79
C THR A 90 7.71 14.88 -6.46
N PHE A 91 6.57 14.68 -7.13
CA PHE A 91 6.32 13.48 -7.89
C PHE A 91 7.41 13.26 -8.96
N LYS A 92 7.94 12.05 -9.02
CA LYS A 92 8.95 11.66 -10.01
C LYS A 92 8.34 10.80 -11.11
N GLU A 93 7.86 9.62 -10.75
CA GLU A 93 7.28 8.66 -11.70
C GLU A 93 6.50 7.55 -11.01
N TYR A 94 5.79 6.76 -11.80
CA TYR A 94 5.24 5.49 -11.36
C TYR A 94 6.23 4.36 -11.66
N TYR A 95 6.49 3.52 -10.65
CA TYR A 95 7.21 2.26 -10.81
C TYR A 95 6.20 1.12 -10.88
N TYR A 96 6.29 0.31 -11.93
CA TYR A 96 5.36 -0.80 -12.16
C TYR A 96 6.02 -2.13 -11.85
N LEU A 97 5.32 -2.98 -11.10
CA LEU A 97 5.69 -4.33 -10.75
C LEU A 97 4.95 -5.32 -11.64
N GLU A 98 5.46 -6.54 -11.78
CA GLU A 98 4.76 -7.62 -12.50
C GLU A 98 3.48 -8.06 -11.78
N GLY A 99 3.43 -7.94 -10.46
CA GLY A 99 2.29 -8.28 -9.62
C GLY A 99 2.28 -7.51 -8.31
N PRO A 100 1.20 -7.59 -7.53
CA PRO A 100 1.14 -7.05 -6.18
C PRO A 100 2.03 -7.87 -5.23
N ALA A 101 2.10 -7.46 -3.95
CA ALA A 101 2.76 -8.25 -2.91
C ALA A 101 2.20 -9.68 -2.83
N ASP A 102 3.05 -10.66 -2.47
CA ASP A 102 2.64 -12.07 -2.36
C ASP A 102 1.52 -12.25 -1.34
N HIS A 103 1.60 -11.52 -0.23
CA HIS A 103 0.54 -11.48 0.78
C HIS A 103 0.37 -10.08 1.34
N THR A 104 -0.90 -9.73 1.64
CA THR A 104 -1.26 -8.50 2.36
C THR A 104 -2.04 -8.88 3.61
N PHE A 105 -1.58 -8.40 4.76
CA PHE A 105 -2.20 -8.64 6.06
C PHE A 105 -2.78 -7.32 6.58
N ILE A 106 -4.10 -7.24 6.67
CA ILE A 106 -4.81 -6.06 7.14
C ILE A 106 -5.30 -6.33 8.57
N ASP A 107 -4.66 -5.68 9.53
CA ASP A 107 -5.14 -5.65 10.90
C ASP A 107 -6.10 -4.46 11.06
N THR A 108 -7.38 -4.76 11.23
CA THR A 108 -8.43 -3.74 11.32
C THR A 108 -8.31 -2.90 12.60
N GLN A 109 -7.72 -3.45 13.67
CA GLN A 109 -7.49 -2.70 14.91
C GLN A 109 -6.42 -1.61 14.69
N ILE A 110 -5.30 -1.96 14.06
CA ILE A 110 -4.25 -0.99 13.73
C ILE A 110 -4.81 0.14 12.83
N ILE A 111 -5.63 -0.22 11.84
CA ILE A 111 -6.27 0.76 10.96
C ILE A 111 -7.23 1.66 11.77
N ALA A 112 -8.02 1.10 12.67
CA ALA A 112 -8.96 1.85 13.50
C ALA A 112 -8.26 2.82 14.47
N GLU A 113 -7.09 2.48 14.96
CA GLU A 113 -6.25 3.30 15.85
C GLU A 113 -5.39 4.33 15.08
N SER A 114 -5.43 4.31 13.74
CA SER A 114 -4.68 5.26 12.93
C SER A 114 -5.25 6.68 13.05
N PRO A 115 -4.46 7.72 12.71
CA PRO A 115 -4.95 9.10 12.73
C PRO A 115 -6.23 9.27 11.89
N GLU A 116 -7.27 9.85 12.51
CA GLU A 116 -8.61 10.02 11.92
C GLU A 116 -8.57 10.69 10.55
N ASP A 117 -7.75 11.75 10.41
CA ASP A 117 -7.62 12.50 9.16
C ASP A 117 -7.13 11.60 8.01
N LEU A 118 -6.26 10.63 8.31
CA LEU A 118 -5.74 9.70 7.29
C LEU A 118 -6.78 8.62 6.94
N PHE A 119 -7.57 8.18 7.91
CA PHE A 119 -8.69 7.27 7.63
C PHE A 119 -9.79 7.96 6.82
N TRP A 120 -10.12 9.20 7.16
CA TRP A 120 -11.03 10.04 6.40
C TRP A 120 -10.54 10.27 4.96
N ALA A 121 -9.25 10.60 4.79
CA ALA A 121 -8.64 10.76 3.47
C ALA A 121 -8.76 9.47 2.63
N GLY A 122 -8.58 8.29 3.26
CA GLY A 122 -8.74 7.00 2.59
C GLY A 122 -10.16 6.73 2.10
N ILE A 123 -11.17 7.12 2.86
CA ILE A 123 -12.57 7.06 2.40
C ILE A 123 -12.75 7.94 1.16
N GLY A 124 -12.19 9.16 1.17
CA GLY A 124 -12.23 10.08 0.03
C GLY A 124 -11.49 9.53 -1.19
N ASP A 125 -10.28 8.98 -1.00
CA ASP A 125 -9.50 8.35 -2.06
C ASP A 125 -10.26 7.19 -2.69
N ALA A 126 -10.87 6.31 -1.89
CA ALA A 126 -11.64 5.19 -2.40
C ALA A 126 -12.91 5.62 -3.13
N LEU A 127 -13.60 6.67 -2.67
CA LEU A 127 -14.78 7.24 -3.35
C LEU A 127 -14.43 7.86 -4.70
N SER A 128 -13.24 8.44 -4.85
CA SER A 128 -12.79 9.04 -6.11
C SER A 128 -12.58 8.02 -7.23
N LYS A 129 -12.32 6.75 -6.89
CA LYS A 129 -11.91 5.72 -7.86
C LYS A 129 -12.94 5.46 -8.95
N GLU A 130 -14.24 5.49 -8.65
CA GLU A 130 -15.26 5.37 -9.68
C GLU A 130 -15.19 6.53 -10.68
N CYS A 131 -15.10 7.75 -10.17
CA CYS A 131 -15.03 8.95 -11.03
C CYS A 131 -13.73 8.96 -11.85
N GLU A 132 -12.59 8.65 -11.24
CA GLU A 132 -11.29 8.58 -11.90
C GLU A 132 -11.30 7.55 -13.03
N ALA A 133 -11.74 6.32 -12.75
CA ALA A 133 -11.77 5.23 -13.71
C ALA A 133 -12.72 5.51 -14.89
N VAL A 134 -13.92 6.01 -14.60
CA VAL A 134 -14.93 6.35 -15.62
C VAL A 134 -14.47 7.53 -16.47
N TYR A 135 -13.91 8.56 -15.84
CA TYR A 135 -13.48 9.77 -16.56
C TYR A 135 -12.26 9.50 -17.43
N SER A 136 -11.24 8.84 -16.92
CA SER A 136 -10.01 8.52 -17.66
C SER A 136 -10.24 7.55 -18.83
N SER A 137 -11.28 6.72 -18.74
CA SER A 137 -11.66 5.77 -19.80
C SER A 137 -12.63 6.32 -20.83
N LYS A 138 -13.12 7.56 -20.65
CA LYS A 138 -14.12 8.15 -21.53
C LYS A 138 -13.61 8.31 -22.95
N GLY A 139 -14.31 7.70 -23.91
CA GLY A 139 -13.96 7.77 -25.33
C GLY A 139 -12.81 6.84 -25.74
N VAL A 140 -12.30 6.00 -24.83
CA VAL A 140 -11.27 5.00 -25.10
C VAL A 140 -11.93 3.64 -25.32
N ASN A 141 -11.52 2.92 -26.36
CA ASN A 141 -11.93 1.52 -26.56
C ASN A 141 -11.04 0.63 -25.67
N LEU A 142 -11.52 0.31 -24.48
CA LEU A 142 -10.78 -0.45 -23.49
C LEU A 142 -10.71 -1.95 -23.87
N ALA A 143 -9.55 -2.55 -23.66
CA ALA A 143 -9.41 -4.00 -23.65
C ALA A 143 -10.16 -4.61 -22.44
N HIS A 144 -10.33 -5.93 -22.45
CA HIS A 144 -11.15 -6.64 -21.44
C HIS A 144 -10.75 -6.33 -20.00
N THR A 145 -9.46 -6.43 -19.66
CA THR A 145 -8.98 -6.23 -18.29
C THR A 145 -9.17 -4.80 -17.77
N PRO A 146 -8.78 -3.73 -18.48
CA PRO A 146 -9.11 -2.37 -18.09
C PRO A 146 -10.62 -2.11 -17.98
N LEU A 147 -11.43 -2.71 -18.86
CA LEU A 147 -12.89 -2.58 -18.79
C LEU A 147 -13.46 -3.20 -17.51
N MET A 148 -12.92 -4.36 -17.08
CA MET A 148 -13.26 -4.95 -15.79
C MET A 148 -12.89 -4.02 -14.62
N GLY A 149 -11.72 -3.38 -14.67
CA GLY A 149 -11.29 -2.40 -13.67
C GLY A 149 -12.28 -1.25 -13.50
N VAL A 150 -12.78 -0.69 -14.60
CA VAL A 150 -13.85 0.32 -14.59
C VAL A 150 -15.14 -0.22 -13.95
N GLY A 151 -15.49 -1.46 -14.24
CA GLY A 151 -16.66 -2.12 -13.63
C GLY A 151 -16.52 -2.31 -12.12
N VAL A 152 -15.35 -2.77 -11.68
CA VAL A 152 -15.05 -3.01 -10.26
C VAL A 152 -14.98 -1.70 -9.46
N SER A 153 -14.48 -0.61 -10.04
CA SER A 153 -14.39 0.69 -9.33
C SER A 153 -15.72 1.19 -8.79
N LYS A 154 -16.84 0.83 -9.45
CA LYS A 154 -18.21 1.20 -9.04
C LYS A 154 -18.67 0.49 -7.77
N ILE A 155 -18.12 -0.68 -7.47
CA ILE A 155 -18.55 -1.50 -6.32
C ILE A 155 -18.15 -0.84 -4.99
N CYS A 156 -17.13 0.01 -4.98
CA CYS A 156 -16.63 0.67 -3.77
C CYS A 156 -17.58 1.77 -3.26
N THR A 157 -18.29 2.45 -4.14
CA THR A 157 -19.06 3.68 -3.82
C THR A 157 -20.19 3.41 -2.82
N GLU A 158 -21.03 2.40 -3.06
CA GLU A 158 -22.18 2.12 -2.20
C GLU A 158 -21.78 1.75 -0.75
N PRO A 159 -20.85 0.79 -0.51
CA PRO A 159 -20.40 0.47 0.84
C PRO A 159 -19.77 1.66 1.56
N LEU A 160 -19.00 2.49 0.87
CA LEU A 160 -18.34 3.65 1.47
C LEU A 160 -19.36 4.72 1.90
N ILE A 161 -20.36 5.00 1.08
CA ILE A 161 -21.46 5.92 1.45
C ILE A 161 -22.26 5.35 2.62
N LYS A 162 -22.53 4.06 2.62
CA LYS A 162 -23.36 3.41 3.64
C LYS A 162 -22.68 3.27 4.98
N TYR A 163 -21.39 2.92 4.99
CA TYR A 163 -20.67 2.54 6.20
C TYR A 163 -19.56 3.50 6.59
N GLY A 164 -19.02 4.32 5.68
CA GLY A 164 -17.83 5.13 5.91
C GLY A 164 -17.96 6.09 7.08
N LYS A 165 -19.09 6.80 7.18
CA LYS A 165 -19.35 7.71 8.30
C LYS A 165 -19.38 6.97 9.64
N LYS A 166 -20.08 5.84 9.69
CA LYS A 166 -20.16 5.04 10.91
C LYS A 166 -18.82 4.45 11.31
N ALA A 167 -18.05 3.95 10.35
CA ALA A 167 -16.71 3.43 10.60
C ALA A 167 -15.80 4.51 11.20
N LEU A 168 -15.85 5.74 10.67
CA LEU A 168 -15.09 6.87 11.20
C LEU A 168 -15.51 7.23 12.63
N GLU A 169 -16.82 7.22 12.91
CA GLU A 169 -17.35 7.47 14.27
C GLU A 169 -16.94 6.36 15.24
N ASP A 170 -16.94 5.11 14.80
CA ASP A 170 -16.52 3.96 15.64
C ASP A 170 -15.01 4.03 15.92
N CYS A 171 -14.17 4.42 14.97
CA CYS A 171 -12.73 4.64 15.20
C CYS A 171 -12.42 5.73 16.24
N LYS A 172 -13.25 6.78 16.32
CA LYS A 172 -13.11 7.85 17.33
C LYS A 172 -13.39 7.40 18.76
N ASN A 173 -14.13 6.32 18.94
CA ASN A 173 -14.59 5.83 20.23
C ASN A 173 -13.77 4.63 20.75
N ASN A 174 -12.72 4.26 20.02
CA ASN A 174 -11.72 3.27 20.43
C ASN A 174 -10.51 3.98 21.06
#